data_73e83a4f908766f26a7be780b01a0b58
#
_entry.id   73e83a4f908766f26a7be780b01a0b58
#
_cell.length_a   1.000
_cell.length_b   1.000
_cell.length_c   1.000
_cell.angle_alpha   90.00
_cell.angle_beta   90.00
_cell.angle_gamma   90.00
#
_symmetry.space_group_name_H-M   'P 1'
#
loop_
_entity.id
_entity.type
_entity.pdbx_description
1 polymer ?
#
loop_
_entity_poly.entity_id
_entity_poly.type
_entity_poly.pdbx_seq_one_letter_code
_entity_poly.pdbx_strand_id
1 'polypeptide(L)'
;MKKILAIVLLLTVILPLSSVALASEAAPAEEGTTAPAPKDNLLTLYKALGAALAIGFAAFATALAQSKIGSAASGALAEKPEVGGTMIVLEALPETIIILGFVIALLIIVML
;
A
#
# COMPACT_ATOMS: atom_id res chain seq x y z
N MET A 1 -3.91 -21.26 17.25
CA MET A 1 -4.00 -19.84 16.99
C MET A 1 -2.84 -19.32 16.11
N LYS A 2 -1.55 -19.57 16.45
CA LYS A 2 -0.40 -19.09 15.64
C LYS A 2 -0.40 -19.58 14.19
N LYS A 3 -0.80 -20.83 13.93
CA LYS A 3 -0.88 -21.41 12.56
C LYS A 3 -1.99 -20.76 11.72
N ILE A 4 -3.12 -20.45 12.34
CA ILE A 4 -4.25 -19.78 11.66
C ILE A 4 -3.86 -18.34 11.30
N LEU A 5 -3.18 -17.62 12.21
CA LEU A 5 -2.68 -16.29 11.97
C LEU A 5 -1.66 -16.25 10.81
N ALA A 6 -0.75 -17.22 10.78
CA ALA A 6 0.23 -17.35 9.69
C ALA A 6 -0.43 -17.65 8.33
N ILE A 7 -1.48 -18.49 8.31
CA ILE A 7 -2.24 -18.80 7.09
C ILE A 7 -3.02 -17.57 6.61
N VAL A 8 -3.66 -16.82 7.52
CA VAL A 8 -4.38 -15.59 7.18
C VAL A 8 -3.41 -14.54 6.64
N LEU A 9 -2.24 -14.39 7.28
CA LEU A 9 -1.20 -13.45 6.81
C LEU A 9 -0.66 -13.86 5.43
N LEU A 10 -0.43 -15.14 5.21
CA LEU A 10 0.02 -15.66 3.92
C LEU A 10 -1.05 -15.46 2.83
N LEU A 11 -2.33 -15.68 3.18
CA LEU A 11 -3.44 -15.50 2.25
C LEU A 11 -3.63 -14.04 1.86
N THR A 12 -3.49 -13.09 2.79
CA THR A 12 -3.61 -11.64 2.51
C THR A 12 -2.47 -11.12 1.64
N VAL A 13 -1.30 -11.76 1.65
CA VAL A 13 -0.18 -11.39 0.76
C VAL A 13 -0.30 -12.06 -0.61
N ILE A 14 -0.75 -13.32 -0.68
CA ILE A 14 -0.82 -14.08 -1.93
C ILE A 14 -2.06 -13.73 -2.76
N LEU A 15 -3.22 -13.43 -2.14
CA LEU A 15 -4.45 -13.12 -2.85
C LEU A 15 -4.33 -11.93 -3.82
N PRO A 16 -3.75 -10.78 -3.44
CA PRO A 16 -3.57 -9.67 -4.39
C PRO A 16 -2.54 -9.98 -5.48
N LEU A 17 -1.55 -10.84 -5.23
CA LEU A 17 -0.58 -11.23 -6.26
C LEU A 17 -1.22 -12.11 -7.35
N SER A 18 -2.13 -13.01 -6.96
CA SER A 18 -2.83 -13.89 -7.91
C SER A 18 -3.88 -13.14 -8.74
N SER A 19 -4.48 -12.06 -8.23
CA SER A 19 -5.43 -11.25 -9.01
C SER A 19 -4.75 -10.46 -10.15
N VAL A 20 -3.49 -10.06 -9.99
CA VAL A 20 -2.71 -9.42 -11.06
C VAL A 20 -2.36 -10.42 -12.16
N ALA A 21 -2.02 -11.65 -11.81
CA ALA A 21 -1.73 -12.71 -12.79
C ALA A 21 -2.98 -13.12 -13.60
N LEU A 22 -4.14 -13.25 -12.95
CA LEU A 22 -5.41 -13.57 -13.59
C LEU A 22 -5.95 -12.43 -14.48
N ALA A 23 -5.70 -11.16 -14.11
CA ALA A 23 -6.08 -10.02 -14.94
C ALA A 23 -5.25 -9.92 -16.22
N SER A 24 -4.01 -10.46 -16.22
CA SER A 24 -3.16 -10.54 -17.42
C SER A 24 -3.61 -11.62 -18.42
N GLU A 25 -4.30 -12.66 -17.94
CA GLU A 25 -4.75 -13.79 -18.78
C GLU A 25 -6.18 -13.60 -19.31
N ALA A 26 -6.97 -12.70 -18.71
CA ALA A 26 -8.37 -12.45 -19.10
C ALA A 26 -8.54 -11.32 -20.13
N ALA A 27 -7.47 -10.72 -20.63
CA ALA A 27 -7.55 -9.80 -21.76
C ALA A 27 -7.75 -10.63 -23.05
N PRO A 28 -8.86 -10.44 -23.78
CA PRO A 28 -9.01 -11.08 -25.08
C PRO A 28 -7.86 -10.60 -25.98
N ALA A 29 -7.19 -11.54 -26.63
CA ALA A 29 -6.25 -11.21 -27.68
C ALA A 29 -7.05 -10.56 -28.82
N GLU A 30 -7.15 -9.24 -28.85
CA GLU A 30 -7.54 -8.53 -30.05
C GLU A 30 -6.38 -8.65 -31.05
N GLU A 31 -6.52 -9.60 -31.95
CA GLU A 31 -5.74 -9.63 -33.17
C GLU A 31 -6.01 -8.34 -33.96
N GLY A 32 -4.98 -7.54 -34.12
CA GLY A 32 -4.95 -6.58 -35.20
C GLY A 32 -4.80 -5.11 -34.88
N THR A 33 -4.14 -4.72 -33.80
CA THR A 33 -3.52 -3.40 -33.78
C THR A 33 -2.12 -3.54 -33.20
N THR A 34 -1.12 -3.55 -34.08
CA THR A 34 0.26 -3.33 -33.69
C THR A 34 0.39 -1.92 -33.15
N ALA A 35 -0.01 -1.73 -31.91
CA ALA A 35 0.47 -0.58 -31.14
C ALA A 35 2.01 -0.69 -31.15
N PRO A 36 2.75 0.37 -31.54
CA PRO A 36 4.18 0.33 -31.50
C PRO A 36 4.58 -0.08 -30.08
N ALA A 37 5.37 -1.13 -29.94
CA ALA A 37 5.91 -1.50 -28.65
C ALA A 37 6.55 -0.24 -28.04
N PRO A 38 6.19 0.16 -26.79
CA PRO A 38 6.73 1.37 -26.20
C PRO A 38 8.25 1.24 -26.24
N LYS A 39 8.91 2.17 -26.94
CA LYS A 39 10.37 2.16 -27.08
C LYS A 39 11.10 2.37 -25.74
N ASP A 40 10.34 2.61 -24.66
CA ASP A 40 10.83 2.90 -23.31
C ASP A 40 10.29 1.95 -22.25
N ASN A 41 10.29 0.63 -22.53
CA ASN A 41 9.92 -0.38 -21.52
C ASN A 41 10.75 -0.24 -20.23
N LEU A 42 12.01 0.19 -20.36
CA LEU A 42 12.90 0.36 -19.22
C LEU A 42 12.52 1.59 -18.38
N LEU A 43 12.20 2.71 -19.01
CA LEU A 43 11.75 3.92 -18.30
C LEU A 43 10.41 3.68 -17.60
N THR A 44 9.47 3.02 -18.26
CA THR A 44 8.19 2.63 -17.67
C THR A 44 8.37 1.72 -16.45
N LEU A 45 9.30 0.78 -16.53
CA LEU A 45 9.64 -0.09 -15.41
C LEU A 45 10.23 0.71 -14.24
N TYR A 46 11.16 1.64 -14.49
CA TYR A 46 11.72 2.48 -13.43
C TYR A 46 10.68 3.38 -12.77
N LYS A 47 9.76 3.95 -13.54
CA LYS A 47 8.63 4.72 -13.01
C LYS A 47 7.75 3.87 -12.12
N ALA A 48 7.36 2.68 -12.58
CA ALA A 48 6.53 1.76 -11.82
C ALA A 48 7.21 1.32 -10.51
N LEU A 49 8.50 0.98 -10.57
CA LEU A 49 9.27 0.61 -9.39
C LEU A 49 9.45 1.80 -8.43
N GLY A 50 9.75 2.98 -8.94
CA GLY A 50 9.88 4.19 -8.13
C GLY A 50 8.59 4.54 -7.40
N ALA A 51 7.46 4.50 -8.10
CA ALA A 51 6.14 4.74 -7.52
C ALA A 51 5.77 3.68 -6.47
N ALA A 52 6.02 2.40 -6.77
CA ALA A 52 5.77 1.30 -5.84
C ALA A 52 6.61 1.41 -4.57
N LEU A 53 7.88 1.78 -4.69
CA LEU A 53 8.75 1.99 -3.54
C LEU A 53 8.33 3.20 -2.72
N ALA A 54 7.95 4.31 -3.34
CA ALA A 54 7.51 5.52 -2.66
C ALA A 54 6.31 5.24 -1.74
N ILE A 55 5.25 4.61 -2.28
CA ILE A 55 4.07 4.27 -1.49
C ILE A 55 4.32 3.11 -0.54
N GLY A 56 5.15 2.13 -0.93
CA GLY A 56 5.46 0.97 -0.11
C GLY A 56 6.23 1.34 1.16
N PHE A 57 7.23 2.19 1.08
CA PHE A 57 7.95 2.68 2.26
C PHE A 57 7.08 3.57 3.14
N ALA A 58 6.25 4.44 2.55
CA ALA A 58 5.31 5.25 3.30
C ALA A 58 4.30 4.38 4.06
N ALA A 59 3.72 3.36 3.41
CA ALA A 59 2.78 2.44 4.03
C ALA A 59 3.44 1.62 5.15
N PHE A 60 4.66 1.15 4.95
CA PHE A 60 5.40 0.41 5.97
C PHE A 60 5.70 1.28 7.19
N ALA A 61 6.18 2.51 7.00
CA ALA A 61 6.45 3.45 8.09
C ALA A 61 5.16 3.78 8.87
N THR A 62 4.06 4.04 8.14
CA THR A 62 2.74 4.29 8.73
C THR A 62 2.26 3.11 9.57
N ALA A 63 2.35 1.88 9.05
CA ALA A 63 1.94 0.68 9.76
C ALA A 63 2.72 0.48 11.07
N LEU A 64 4.04 0.72 11.06
CA LEU A 64 4.86 0.65 12.27
C LEU A 64 4.46 1.70 13.30
N ALA A 65 4.20 2.93 12.88
CA ALA A 65 3.78 4.01 13.77
C ALA A 65 2.39 3.72 14.36
N GLN A 66 1.40 3.39 13.52
CA GLN A 66 0.04 3.08 13.95
C GLN A 66 -0.02 1.88 14.89
N SER A 67 0.78 0.84 14.66
CA SER A 67 0.80 -0.32 15.57
C SER A 67 1.23 0.04 16.99
N LYS A 68 2.17 0.98 17.13
CA LYS A 68 2.63 1.47 18.44
C LYS A 68 1.64 2.44 19.08
N ILE A 69 1.12 3.38 18.29
CA ILE A 69 0.12 4.34 18.78
C ILE A 69 -1.15 3.61 19.19
N GLY A 70 -1.67 2.71 18.35
CA GLY A 70 -2.90 1.96 18.63
C GLY A 70 -2.79 1.08 19.87
N SER A 71 -1.65 0.42 20.09
CA SER A 71 -1.43 -0.38 21.29
C SER A 71 -1.38 0.50 22.56
N ALA A 72 -0.71 1.64 22.50
CA ALA A 72 -0.65 2.59 23.62
C ALA A 72 -2.03 3.23 23.86
N ALA A 73 -2.73 3.60 22.79
CA ALA A 73 -4.08 4.16 22.85
C ALA A 73 -5.07 3.21 23.51
N SER A 74 -5.01 1.93 23.19
CA SER A 74 -5.87 0.91 23.80
C SER A 74 -5.67 0.82 25.32
N GLY A 75 -4.43 0.89 25.79
CA GLY A 75 -4.13 0.93 27.22
C GLY A 75 -4.64 2.23 27.89
N ALA A 76 -4.38 3.38 27.27
CA ALA A 76 -4.81 4.67 27.80
C ALA A 76 -6.35 4.79 27.85
N LEU A 77 -7.06 4.29 26.85
CA LEU A 77 -8.53 4.27 26.81
C LEU A 77 -9.16 3.37 27.88
N ALA A 78 -8.48 2.28 28.22
CA ALA A 78 -8.94 1.41 29.32
C ALA A 78 -8.89 2.09 30.68
N GLU A 79 -7.91 3.00 30.90
CA GLU A 79 -7.76 3.75 32.13
C GLU A 79 -8.57 5.04 32.15
N LYS A 80 -8.62 5.75 31.00
CA LYS A 80 -9.24 7.07 30.84
C LYS A 80 -9.98 7.17 29.51
N PRO A 81 -11.26 6.80 29.45
CA PRO A 81 -12.05 6.86 28.19
C PRO A 81 -12.14 8.26 27.56
N GLU A 82 -12.01 9.34 28.38
CA GLU A 82 -12.08 10.72 27.90
C GLU A 82 -10.92 11.12 26.98
N VAL A 83 -9.79 10.36 26.95
CA VAL A 83 -8.66 10.66 26.04
C VAL A 83 -8.90 10.17 24.62
N GLY A 84 -10.03 9.53 24.34
CA GLY A 84 -10.32 8.93 23.04
C GLY A 84 -10.17 9.89 21.87
N GLY A 85 -10.67 11.13 21.99
CA GLY A 85 -10.51 12.15 20.96
C GLY A 85 -9.04 12.46 20.62
N THR A 86 -8.19 12.55 21.64
CA THR A 86 -6.74 12.78 21.46
C THR A 86 -6.08 11.57 20.78
N MET A 87 -6.48 10.35 21.12
CA MET A 87 -5.92 9.13 20.52
C MET A 87 -6.26 9.01 19.04
N ILE A 88 -7.47 9.39 18.63
CA ILE A 88 -7.87 9.43 17.22
C ILE A 88 -6.99 10.41 16.42
N VAL A 89 -6.73 11.60 16.98
CA VAL A 89 -5.83 12.58 16.33
C VAL A 89 -4.42 12.04 16.19
N LEU A 90 -3.89 11.38 17.23
CA LEU A 90 -2.56 10.78 17.18
C LEU A 90 -2.49 9.63 16.15
N GLU A 91 -3.53 8.85 16.01
CA GLU A 91 -3.62 7.76 15.03
C GLU A 91 -3.68 8.30 13.59
N ALA A 92 -4.30 9.47 13.38
CA ALA A 92 -4.38 10.11 12.05
C ALA A 92 -3.05 10.73 11.58
N LEU A 93 -2.12 11.05 12.49
CA LEU A 93 -0.85 11.69 12.11
C LEU A 93 0.00 10.81 11.15
N PRO A 94 0.21 9.51 11.40
CA PRO A 94 0.96 8.66 10.48
C PRO A 94 0.29 8.50 9.11
N GLU A 95 -1.03 8.67 9.00
CA GLU A 95 -1.74 8.56 7.72
C GLU A 95 -1.33 9.66 6.74
N THR A 96 -0.89 10.82 7.22
CA THR A 96 -0.37 11.88 6.35
C THR A 96 0.87 11.44 5.58
N ILE A 97 1.67 10.55 6.13
CA ILE A 97 2.88 10.00 5.49
C ILE A 97 2.50 9.14 4.29
N ILE A 98 1.48 8.29 4.42
CA ILE A 98 1.04 7.45 3.29
C ILE A 98 0.38 8.29 2.19
N ILE A 99 -0.37 9.33 2.56
CA ILE A 99 -0.94 10.27 1.58
C ILE A 99 0.17 10.97 0.81
N LEU A 100 1.22 11.43 1.49
CA LEU A 100 2.38 12.05 0.84
C LEU A 100 3.11 11.05 -0.07
N GLY A 101 3.30 9.81 0.37
CA GLY A 101 3.87 8.73 -0.43
C GLY A 101 3.06 8.45 -1.69
N PHE A 102 1.73 8.46 -1.57
CA PHE A 102 0.81 8.33 -2.71
C PHE A 102 0.96 9.49 -3.70
N VAL A 103 1.02 10.73 -3.21
CA VAL A 103 1.22 11.91 -4.07
C VAL A 103 2.55 11.82 -4.82
N ILE A 104 3.64 11.42 -4.14
CA ILE A 104 4.94 11.23 -4.78
C ILE A 104 4.87 10.12 -5.84
N ALA A 105 4.23 8.99 -5.54
CA ALA A 105 4.05 7.91 -6.50
C ALA A 105 3.28 8.38 -7.74
N LEU A 106 2.22 9.17 -7.55
CA LEU A 106 1.44 9.75 -8.64
C LEU A 106 2.29 10.70 -9.49
N LEU A 107 3.07 11.57 -8.86
CA LEU A 107 3.97 12.51 -9.56
C LEU A 107 5.02 11.76 -10.39
N ILE A 108 5.59 10.68 -9.88
CA ILE A 108 6.53 9.83 -10.63
C ILE A 108 5.88 9.26 -11.89
N ILE A 109 4.64 8.81 -11.80
CA ILE A 109 3.92 8.22 -12.94
C ILE A 109 3.56 9.28 -13.98
N VAL A 110 3.11 10.46 -13.54
CA VAL A 110 2.53 11.47 -14.41
C VAL A 110 3.58 12.42 -14.99
N MET A 111 4.59 12.79 -14.21
CA MET A 111 5.56 13.85 -14.60
C MET A 111 6.87 13.32 -15.18
N LEU A 112 7.27 12.11 -14.85
CA LEU A 112 8.45 11.44 -15.40
C LEU A 112 8.05 10.47 -16.52
#